data_2c1501dc659d2421e2cbf394cf9511e5
#
_entry.id   2c1501dc659d2421e2cbf394cf9511e5
#
_cell.length_a   1.000
_cell.length_b   1.000
_cell.length_c   1.000
_cell.angle_alpha   90.00
_cell.angle_beta   90.00
_cell.angle_gamma   90.00
#
_symmetry.space_group_name_H-M   'P 1'
#
loop_
_entity.id
_entity.type
_entity.pdbx_description
1 polymer ?
#
loop_
_entity_poly.entity_id
_entity_poly.type
_entity_poly.pdbx_seq_one_letter_code
_entity_poly.pdbx_strand_id
1 'polypeptide(L)'
;YGKAYINLDSRLAGAFSNLSVSGNIDLLNRTNITYTLRSSGPELVDRSADLVRFVSFRDTTLNERDDLTNRVNTSSFALKMLIEIGDQVTVNVELSDDGSNNIVIQGGGNLVLAMSPENGLTLSGKYILSGGTVVYNIPIAGKKEFNIRSGSYVEWTGNVMNPMLSISAS
;
A
#
# COMPACT_ATOMS: atom_id res chain seq x y z
N TYR A 1 -1.03 -13.84 0.13
CA TYR A 1 -1.97 -14.77 -0.50
C TYR A 1 -3.39 -14.53 0.02
N GLY A 2 -4.41 -15.09 -0.66
CA GLY A 2 -5.80 -14.93 -0.23
C GLY A 2 -6.78 -14.98 -1.39
N LYS A 3 -8.03 -14.66 -1.10
CA LYS A 3 -9.09 -14.53 -2.10
C LYS A 3 -9.72 -13.16 -1.96
N ALA A 4 -9.68 -12.37 -3.02
CA ALA A 4 -10.37 -11.09 -3.10
C ALA A 4 -11.56 -11.23 -4.07
N TYR A 5 -12.72 -10.80 -3.62
CA TYR A 5 -13.93 -10.69 -4.43
C TYR A 5 -14.19 -9.22 -4.66
N ILE A 6 -14.07 -8.81 -5.90
CA ILE A 6 -14.04 -7.39 -6.28
C ILE A 6 -15.04 -7.15 -7.41
N ASN A 7 -15.83 -6.09 -7.27
CA ASN A 7 -16.50 -5.46 -8.40
C ASN A 7 -15.68 -4.24 -8.79
N LEU A 8 -15.44 -4.08 -10.07
CA LEU A 8 -14.71 -2.95 -10.62
C LEU A 8 -15.53 -2.30 -11.72
N ASP A 9 -15.81 -1.03 -11.56
CA ASP A 9 -16.31 -0.16 -12.62
C ASP A 9 -15.31 0.96 -12.83
N SER A 10 -14.79 1.08 -14.05
CA SER A 10 -13.75 2.05 -14.34
C SER A 10 -13.94 2.68 -15.72
N ARG A 11 -13.63 3.96 -15.79
CA ARG A 11 -13.63 4.75 -17.02
C ARG A 11 -12.25 5.30 -17.29
N LEU A 12 -11.78 5.05 -18.51
CA LEU A 12 -10.58 5.61 -19.05
C LEU A 12 -10.93 6.75 -20.00
N ALA A 13 -10.33 7.90 -19.85
CA ALA A 13 -10.59 9.08 -20.68
C ALA A 13 -9.32 9.89 -20.93
N GLY A 14 -9.27 10.57 -22.06
CA GLY A 14 -8.16 11.46 -22.43
C GLY A 14 -7.34 10.96 -23.61
N ALA A 15 -6.33 11.73 -23.99
CA ALA A 15 -5.33 11.33 -24.97
C ALA A 15 -4.17 10.61 -24.27
N PHE A 16 -3.33 9.88 -25.01
CA PHE A 16 -2.15 9.20 -24.43
C PHE A 16 -1.20 10.15 -23.68
N SER A 17 -1.19 11.43 -24.05
CA SER A 17 -0.42 12.48 -23.38
C SER A 17 -1.08 13.02 -22.11
N ASN A 18 -2.38 12.74 -21.88
CA ASN A 18 -3.13 13.20 -20.73
C ASN A 18 -4.26 12.21 -20.43
N LEU A 19 -3.92 11.14 -19.75
CA LEU A 19 -4.79 10.02 -19.46
C LEU A 19 -5.38 10.15 -18.06
N SER A 20 -6.69 10.02 -17.95
CA SER A 20 -7.36 9.95 -16.66
C SER A 20 -8.13 8.64 -16.50
N VAL A 21 -7.97 8.02 -15.33
CA VAL A 21 -8.70 6.84 -14.90
C VAL A 21 -9.57 7.22 -13.71
N SER A 22 -10.84 6.89 -13.77
CA SER A 22 -11.75 7.08 -12.64
C SER A 22 -12.68 5.89 -12.52
N GLY A 23 -13.13 5.59 -11.31
CA GLY A 23 -14.06 4.48 -11.11
C GLY A 23 -14.29 4.13 -9.66
N ASN A 24 -14.95 2.97 -9.48
CA ASN A 24 -15.28 2.41 -8.19
C ASN A 24 -14.73 1.00 -8.07
N ILE A 25 -14.25 0.66 -6.89
CA ILE A 25 -13.81 -0.69 -6.51
C ILE A 25 -14.61 -1.08 -5.28
N ASP A 26 -15.40 -2.15 -5.37
CA ASP A 26 -16.11 -2.70 -4.22
C ASP A 26 -15.42 -3.99 -3.78
N LEU A 27 -14.87 -4.01 -2.59
CA LEU A 27 -14.37 -5.23 -1.95
C LEU A 27 -15.52 -5.89 -1.18
N LEU A 28 -15.92 -7.08 -1.63
CA LEU A 28 -17.07 -7.78 -1.08
C LEU A 28 -16.72 -8.51 0.21
N ASN A 29 -17.71 -8.71 1.07
CA ASN A 29 -17.61 -9.31 2.41
C ASN A 29 -16.90 -10.67 2.49
N ARG A 30 -16.82 -11.42 1.39
CA ARG A 30 -16.12 -12.73 1.34
C ARG A 30 -14.61 -12.59 1.11
N THR A 31 -14.11 -11.39 1.00
CA THR A 31 -12.69 -11.12 0.76
C THR A 31 -11.89 -11.46 2.02
N ASN A 32 -10.85 -12.27 1.83
CA ASN A 32 -9.89 -12.62 2.88
C ASN A 32 -8.49 -12.55 2.28
N ILE A 33 -7.69 -11.63 2.78
CA ILE A 33 -6.34 -11.35 2.28
C ILE A 33 -5.34 -11.59 3.39
N THR A 34 -4.28 -12.33 3.10
CA THR A 34 -3.14 -12.49 3.99
C THR A 34 -1.93 -11.76 3.40
N TYR A 35 -1.37 -10.88 4.19
CA TYR A 35 -0.15 -10.17 3.90
C TYR A 35 0.96 -10.62 4.86
N THR A 36 2.07 -11.12 4.34
CA THR A 36 3.21 -11.53 5.15
C THR A 36 4.26 -10.42 5.09
N LEU A 37 4.52 -9.79 6.22
CA LEU A 37 5.65 -8.89 6.40
C LEU A 37 6.91 -9.77 6.47
N ARG A 38 7.56 -9.92 5.33
CA ARG A 38 8.91 -10.49 5.35
C ARG A 38 9.82 -9.45 5.99
N SER A 39 10.36 -9.76 7.14
CA SER A 39 11.54 -9.07 7.63
C SER A 39 12.65 -9.42 6.64
N SER A 40 12.79 -8.64 5.57
CA SER A 40 14.06 -8.55 4.89
C SER A 40 15.02 -8.16 6.00
N GLY A 41 15.78 -9.12 6.51
CA GLY A 41 16.98 -8.81 7.28
C GLY A 41 17.73 -7.77 6.45
N PRO A 42 18.49 -6.86 7.03
CA PRO A 42 19.23 -5.90 6.23
C PRO A 42 20.00 -6.75 5.21
N GLU A 43 19.51 -6.75 3.96
CA GLU A 43 20.37 -7.11 2.86
C GLU A 43 21.54 -6.17 3.07
N LEU A 44 22.66 -6.73 3.43
CA LEU A 44 23.94 -6.10 3.25
C LEU A 44 24.03 -5.92 1.73
N VAL A 45 23.32 -4.90 1.23
CA VAL A 45 23.56 -4.39 -0.10
C VAL A 45 25.02 -4.02 -0.03
N ASP A 46 25.82 -4.86 -0.65
CA ASP A 46 27.25 -4.61 -0.82
C ASP A 46 27.37 -3.29 -1.62
N ARG A 47 27.30 -2.18 -0.88
CA ARG A 47 27.45 -0.83 -1.41
C ARG A 47 28.86 -0.60 -1.94
N SER A 48 29.74 -1.58 -1.81
CA SER A 48 31.08 -1.52 -2.35
C SER A 48 31.11 -1.67 -3.88
N ALA A 49 30.10 -2.30 -4.48
CA ALA A 49 30.00 -2.42 -5.94
C ALA A 49 29.57 -1.13 -6.65
N ASP A 50 28.94 -0.20 -5.93
CA ASP A 50 28.42 1.04 -6.51
C ASP A 50 29.31 2.28 -6.26
N LEU A 51 30.41 2.09 -5.51
CA LEU A 51 31.33 3.18 -5.15
C LEU A 51 32.46 3.41 -6.14
N VAL A 52 32.62 2.59 -7.16
CA VAL A 52 33.66 2.77 -8.18
C VAL A 52 33.02 2.79 -9.56
N ARG A 53 32.44 3.91 -9.90
CA ARG A 53 32.09 4.19 -11.28
C ARG A 53 33.33 4.71 -12.01
N PHE A 54 33.98 3.84 -12.76
CA PHE A 54 35.06 4.25 -13.65
C PHE A 54 34.45 5.14 -14.75
N VAL A 55 34.58 6.45 -14.63
CA VAL A 55 34.28 7.38 -15.70
C VAL A 55 35.48 7.44 -16.64
N SER A 56 35.33 6.95 -17.84
CA SER A 56 36.32 7.14 -18.90
C SER A 56 36.28 8.60 -19.31
N PHE A 57 37.36 9.34 -19.04
CA PHE A 57 37.53 10.75 -19.45
C PHE A 57 37.71 10.95 -20.95
N ARG A 58 37.47 9.94 -21.77
CA ARG A 58 37.64 10.04 -23.24
C ARG A 58 36.38 10.39 -24.02
N ASP A 59 35.20 10.41 -23.39
CA ASP A 59 33.94 10.76 -24.06
C ASP A 59 33.32 12.05 -23.53
N THR A 60 34.10 13.14 -23.60
CA THR A 60 33.54 14.50 -23.49
C THR A 60 33.26 15.06 -24.89
N THR A 61 32.61 14.31 -25.74
CA THR A 61 31.97 14.83 -26.96
C THR A 61 30.48 14.61 -26.88
N LEU A 62 29.82 15.61 -26.26
CA LEU A 62 28.55 16.16 -26.73
C LEU A 62 27.58 15.19 -27.41
N ASN A 63 26.85 14.45 -26.59
CA ASN A 63 25.54 13.98 -27.01
C ASN A 63 24.49 14.46 -26.02
N GLU A 64 24.37 15.78 -25.86
CA GLU A 64 23.24 16.44 -25.21
C GLU A 64 21.94 16.36 -26.01
N ARG A 65 21.88 15.52 -27.03
CA ARG A 65 20.70 15.45 -27.91
C ARG A 65 19.85 14.20 -27.79
N ASP A 66 20.28 13.16 -27.06
CA ASP A 66 19.51 11.91 -27.01
C ASP A 66 18.69 11.73 -25.72
N ASP A 67 18.81 12.63 -24.74
CA ASP A 67 18.07 12.53 -23.47
C ASP A 67 16.68 13.19 -23.51
N LEU A 68 16.30 13.79 -24.62
CA LEU A 68 15.02 14.50 -24.76
C LEU A 68 13.87 13.64 -25.30
N THR A 69 14.15 12.43 -25.81
CA THR A 69 13.10 11.61 -26.45
C THR A 69 12.54 10.49 -25.59
N ASN A 70 13.08 10.24 -24.40
CA ASN A 70 12.62 9.14 -23.55
C ASN A 70 12.15 9.54 -22.14
N ARG A 71 11.91 10.81 -21.90
CA ARG A 71 11.03 11.22 -20.80
C ARG A 71 9.61 10.93 -21.25
N VAL A 72 9.17 9.71 -21.01
CA VAL A 72 7.74 9.46 -20.90
C VAL A 72 7.26 10.45 -19.85
N ASN A 73 6.56 11.48 -20.35
CA ASN A 73 6.04 12.54 -19.51
C ASN A 73 4.98 11.91 -18.60
N THR A 74 5.38 11.34 -17.45
CA THR A 74 4.49 10.80 -16.41
C THR A 74 3.64 11.92 -15.77
N SER A 75 3.85 13.15 -16.20
CA SER A 75 3.14 14.34 -15.73
C SER A 75 1.68 14.44 -16.18
N SER A 76 1.17 13.46 -16.92
CA SER A 76 -0.17 13.54 -17.49
C SER A 76 -1.08 12.38 -17.12
N PHE A 77 -0.71 11.56 -16.14
CA PHE A 77 -1.58 10.50 -15.64
C PHE A 77 -2.30 10.93 -14.37
N ALA A 78 -3.62 10.90 -14.39
CA ALA A 78 -4.47 11.12 -13.23
C ALA A 78 -5.30 9.87 -12.92
N LEU A 79 -5.39 9.52 -11.65
CA LEU A 79 -6.20 8.41 -11.14
C LEU A 79 -7.13 8.92 -10.05
N LYS A 80 -8.39 8.50 -10.06
CA LYS A 80 -9.32 8.69 -8.95
C LYS A 80 -10.23 7.47 -8.83
N MET A 81 -10.03 6.70 -7.76
CA MET A 81 -10.81 5.50 -7.48
C MET A 81 -11.52 5.66 -6.14
N LEU A 82 -12.81 5.44 -6.11
CA LEU A 82 -13.56 5.22 -4.89
C LEU A 82 -13.46 3.74 -4.53
N ILE A 83 -13.04 3.44 -3.31
CA ILE A 83 -12.90 2.07 -2.81
C ILE A 83 -13.91 1.88 -1.69
N GLU A 84 -14.89 1.03 -1.91
CA GLU A 84 -15.85 0.61 -0.90
C GLU A 84 -15.45 -0.77 -0.38
N ILE A 85 -15.26 -0.86 0.94
CA ILE A 85 -14.82 -2.09 1.62
C ILE A 85 -15.96 -2.58 2.48
N GLY A 86 -16.42 -3.80 2.22
CA GLY A 86 -17.49 -4.42 3.00
C GLY A 86 -17.08 -4.72 4.44
N ASP A 87 -18.01 -4.62 5.37
CA ASP A 87 -17.76 -4.73 6.83
C ASP A 87 -17.18 -6.07 7.31
N GLN A 88 -17.24 -7.11 6.48
CA GLN A 88 -16.76 -8.46 6.79
C GLN A 88 -15.49 -8.82 6.00
N VAL A 89 -14.89 -7.85 5.34
CA VAL A 89 -13.57 -8.07 4.71
C VAL A 89 -12.56 -8.34 5.81
N THR A 90 -11.84 -9.46 5.65
CA THR A 90 -10.83 -9.90 6.62
C THR A 90 -9.44 -9.71 6.04
N VAL A 91 -8.59 -9.09 6.82
CA VAL A 91 -7.15 -8.93 6.51
C VAL A 91 -6.34 -9.59 7.61
N ASN A 92 -5.49 -10.52 7.22
CA ASN A 92 -4.52 -11.16 8.11
C ASN A 92 -3.12 -10.63 7.77
N VAL A 93 -2.41 -10.10 8.76
CA VAL A 93 -1.05 -9.62 8.62
C VAL A 93 -0.13 -10.51 9.44
N GLU A 94 0.69 -11.31 8.79
CA GLU A 94 1.73 -12.11 9.43
C GLU A 94 2.95 -11.22 9.65
N LEU A 95 3.29 -10.99 10.93
CA LEU A 95 4.38 -10.11 11.36
C LEU A 95 5.70 -10.85 11.51
N SER A 96 5.66 -12.18 11.46
CA SER A 96 6.84 -13.05 11.55
C SER A 96 6.73 -14.21 10.57
N ASP A 97 7.87 -14.68 10.06
CA ASP A 97 7.92 -15.74 9.06
C ASP A 97 7.39 -17.09 9.57
N ASP A 98 7.42 -17.30 10.88
CA ASP A 98 6.91 -18.51 11.56
C ASP A 98 5.42 -18.42 11.90
N GLY A 99 4.75 -17.28 11.58
CA GLY A 99 3.33 -17.03 11.89
C GLY A 99 3.03 -16.87 13.39
N SER A 100 4.04 -16.82 14.25
CA SER A 100 3.86 -16.69 15.71
C SER A 100 3.31 -15.33 16.11
N ASN A 101 3.55 -14.31 15.28
CA ASN A 101 3.05 -12.96 15.45
C ASN A 101 2.14 -12.60 14.27
N ASN A 102 0.88 -12.36 14.57
CA ASN A 102 -0.08 -12.01 13.52
C ASN A 102 -1.14 -11.03 14.03
N ILE A 103 -1.73 -10.32 13.06
CA ILE A 103 -2.87 -9.45 13.28
C ILE A 103 -3.96 -9.91 12.31
N VAL A 104 -5.12 -10.24 12.84
CA VAL A 104 -6.32 -10.49 12.05
C VAL A 104 -7.29 -9.36 12.33
N ILE A 105 -7.68 -8.64 11.30
CA ILE A 105 -8.66 -7.55 11.40
C ILE A 105 -9.84 -7.81 10.46
N GLN A 106 -11.00 -7.44 10.91
CA GLN A 106 -12.23 -7.43 10.12
C GLN A 106 -12.84 -6.05 10.20
N GLY A 107 -13.32 -5.56 9.07
CA GLY A 107 -13.92 -4.22 9.03
C GLY A 107 -14.21 -3.78 7.60
N GLY A 108 -14.70 -2.56 7.47
CA GLY A 108 -15.06 -1.95 6.21
C GLY A 108 -14.95 -0.44 6.23
N GLY A 109 -15.27 0.17 5.12
CA GLY A 109 -15.24 1.63 5.00
C GLY A 109 -15.08 2.12 3.57
N ASN A 110 -14.98 3.42 3.44
CA ASN A 110 -14.87 4.09 2.15
C ASN A 110 -13.55 4.85 2.08
N LEU A 111 -12.78 4.57 1.03
CA LEU A 111 -11.52 5.22 0.77
C LEU A 111 -11.54 5.84 -0.63
N VAL A 112 -10.82 6.93 -0.80
CA VAL A 112 -10.56 7.55 -2.09
C VAL A 112 -9.07 7.49 -2.36
N LEU A 113 -8.69 6.72 -3.37
CA LEU A 113 -7.34 6.67 -3.90
C LEU A 113 -7.25 7.65 -5.07
N ALA A 114 -6.33 8.57 -4.99
CA ALA A 114 -6.09 9.50 -6.08
C ALA A 114 -4.59 9.62 -6.38
N MET A 115 -4.28 9.84 -7.64
CA MET A 115 -2.94 10.16 -8.10
C MET A 115 -3.00 11.29 -9.10
N SER A 116 -2.16 12.28 -8.90
CA SER A 116 -1.99 13.38 -9.84
C SER A 116 -0.52 13.74 -9.99
N PRO A 117 -0.14 14.39 -11.10
CA PRO A 117 1.23 14.84 -11.32
C PRO A 117 1.75 15.77 -10.22
N GLU A 118 0.87 16.58 -9.64
CA GLU A 118 1.22 17.58 -8.64
C GLU A 118 1.34 17.01 -7.22
N ASN A 119 0.42 16.11 -6.86
CA ASN A 119 0.29 15.62 -5.47
C ASN A 119 0.80 14.19 -5.29
N GLY A 120 1.17 13.51 -6.39
CA GLY A 120 1.52 12.09 -6.33
C GLY A 120 0.34 11.21 -5.92
N LEU A 121 0.63 10.09 -5.27
CA LEU A 121 -0.37 9.15 -4.77
C LEU A 121 -0.89 9.59 -3.41
N THR A 122 -2.20 9.73 -3.30
CA THR A 122 -2.89 10.10 -2.07
C THR A 122 -4.00 9.10 -1.75
N LEU A 123 -4.23 8.89 -0.46
CA LEU A 123 -5.32 8.08 0.06
C LEU A 123 -6.07 8.90 1.11
N SER A 124 -7.38 8.92 1.04
CA SER A 124 -8.22 9.57 2.05
C SER A 124 -9.44 8.72 2.37
N GLY A 125 -9.90 8.83 3.60
CA GLY A 125 -11.06 8.08 4.08
C GLY A 125 -10.76 7.28 5.34
N LYS A 126 -11.74 6.48 5.74
CA LYS A 126 -11.71 5.77 7.01
C LYS A 126 -12.05 4.29 6.81
N TYR A 127 -11.24 3.43 7.43
CA TYR A 127 -11.50 2.01 7.57
C TYR A 127 -11.86 1.73 9.04
N ILE A 128 -13.07 1.25 9.28
CA ILE A 128 -13.61 1.01 10.61
C ILE A 128 -13.53 -0.48 10.90
N LEU A 129 -12.93 -0.84 12.02
CA LEU A 129 -12.78 -2.21 12.45
C LEU A 129 -14.08 -2.67 13.16
N SER A 130 -14.65 -3.76 12.69
CA SER A 130 -15.75 -4.46 13.37
C SER A 130 -15.22 -5.38 14.48
N GLY A 131 -13.94 -5.79 14.39
CA GLY A 131 -13.23 -6.59 15.36
C GLY A 131 -11.88 -7.06 14.83
N GLY A 132 -11.21 -7.87 15.63
CA GLY A 132 -9.93 -8.45 15.23
C GLY A 132 -9.16 -8.99 16.42
N THR A 133 -8.02 -9.61 16.14
CA THR A 133 -7.14 -10.20 17.14
C THR A 133 -5.68 -9.88 16.80
N VAL A 134 -4.93 -9.47 17.80
CA VAL A 134 -3.47 -9.31 17.72
C VAL A 134 -2.84 -10.40 18.55
N VAL A 135 -2.04 -11.22 17.92
CA VAL A 135 -1.24 -12.26 18.58
C VAL A 135 0.22 -11.86 18.55
N TYR A 136 0.83 -11.75 19.70
CA TYR A 136 2.24 -11.40 19.82
C TYR A 136 2.95 -12.36 20.80
N ASN A 137 4.01 -12.98 20.31
CA ASN A 137 4.83 -13.88 21.09
C ASN A 137 6.04 -13.11 21.66
N ILE A 138 5.98 -12.82 22.95
CA ILE A 138 7.04 -12.08 23.65
C ILE A 138 8.08 -13.11 24.12
N PRO A 139 9.35 -12.98 23.72
CA PRO A 139 10.42 -13.81 24.28
C PRO A 139 10.38 -13.78 25.82
N ILE A 140 10.41 -14.95 26.47
CA ILE A 140 10.36 -15.11 27.94
C ILE A 140 8.96 -14.97 28.54
N ALA A 141 8.09 -14.05 28.05
CA ALA A 141 6.74 -13.83 28.58
C ALA A 141 5.65 -14.67 27.88
N GLY A 142 6.00 -15.33 26.77
CA GLY A 142 5.11 -16.19 26.00
C GLY A 142 4.10 -15.45 25.14
N LYS A 143 3.16 -16.20 24.59
CA LYS A 143 2.13 -15.72 23.68
C LYS A 143 1.12 -14.83 24.42
N LYS A 144 0.86 -13.66 23.87
CA LYS A 144 -0.19 -12.73 24.30
C LYS A 144 -1.17 -12.54 23.17
N GLU A 145 -2.43 -12.47 23.52
CA GLU A 145 -3.54 -12.25 22.60
C GLU A 145 -4.37 -11.06 23.07
N PHE A 146 -4.67 -10.14 22.17
CA PHE A 146 -5.44 -8.94 22.40
C PHE A 146 -6.60 -8.90 21.40
N ASN A 147 -7.80 -8.69 21.89
CA ASN A 147 -8.98 -8.53 21.05
C ASN A 147 -9.19 -7.05 20.73
N ILE A 148 -9.21 -6.74 19.43
CA ILE A 148 -9.51 -5.39 18.96
C ILE A 148 -11.00 -5.14 19.11
N ARG A 149 -11.31 -4.02 19.74
CA ARG A 149 -12.71 -3.62 19.96
C ARG A 149 -13.30 -3.02 18.69
N SER A 150 -14.59 -3.32 18.48
CA SER A 150 -15.37 -2.67 17.42
C SER A 150 -15.38 -1.15 17.59
N GLY A 151 -15.36 -0.42 16.46
CA GLY A 151 -15.26 1.03 16.44
C GLY A 151 -13.83 1.57 16.44
N SER A 152 -12.83 0.72 16.61
CA SER A 152 -11.44 1.06 16.26
C SER A 152 -11.35 1.43 14.77
N TYR A 153 -10.44 2.31 14.39
CA TYR A 153 -10.35 2.72 12.99
C TYR A 153 -8.94 3.13 12.56
N VAL A 154 -8.76 3.12 11.25
CA VAL A 154 -7.61 3.67 10.54
C VAL A 154 -8.12 4.75 9.61
N GLU A 155 -7.52 5.94 9.62
CA GLU A 155 -7.94 7.08 8.83
C GLU A 155 -6.77 7.66 8.03
N TRP A 156 -6.97 7.86 6.75
CA TRP A 156 -6.02 8.52 5.86
C TRP A 156 -6.54 9.91 5.49
N THR A 157 -5.65 10.89 5.51
CA THR A 157 -5.93 12.29 5.17
C THR A 157 -5.04 12.80 4.03
N GLY A 158 -4.52 11.91 3.22
CA GLY A 158 -3.68 12.22 2.04
C GLY A 158 -2.48 11.31 1.92
N ASN A 159 -1.58 11.29 2.90
CA ASN A 159 -0.38 10.47 2.83
C ASN A 159 -0.71 8.98 3.08
N VAL A 160 -0.47 8.14 2.06
CA VAL A 160 -0.73 6.69 2.13
C VAL A 160 0.07 6.00 3.23
N MET A 161 1.31 6.46 3.47
CA MET A 161 2.24 5.84 4.42
C MET A 161 2.11 6.38 5.85
N ASN A 162 1.23 7.34 6.08
CA ASN A 162 1.06 7.96 7.39
C ASN A 162 -0.42 8.04 7.81
N PRO A 163 -1.09 6.92 8.03
CA PRO A 163 -2.46 6.90 8.55
C PRO A 163 -2.51 7.32 10.02
N MET A 164 -3.64 7.85 10.43
CA MET A 164 -4.02 8.02 11.82
C MET A 164 -4.67 6.73 12.34
N LEU A 165 -4.20 6.23 13.46
CA LEU A 165 -4.71 5.01 14.10
C LEU A 165 -5.45 5.36 15.38
N SER A 166 -6.66 4.81 15.56
CA SER A 166 -7.40 4.83 16.83
C SER A 166 -7.85 3.40 17.12
N ILE A 167 -7.03 2.66 17.87
CA ILE A 167 -7.24 1.25 18.12
C ILE A 167 -7.37 1.02 19.62
N SER A 168 -8.46 0.39 20.04
CA SER A 168 -8.70 -0.08 21.39
C SER A 168 -8.66 -1.60 21.42
N ALA A 169 -7.94 -2.17 22.35
CA ALA A 169 -7.83 -3.62 22.54
C ALA A 169 -7.93 -3.99 24.02
N SER A 170 -8.29 -5.25 24.29
CA SER A 170 -8.41 -5.80 25.65
C SER A 170 -8.00 -7.27 25.70
#